data_9ac5ee2e694cdc26014fe61d99d590b4
#
_entry.id   9ac5ee2e694cdc26014fe61d99d590b4
#
_cell.length_a   1.000
_cell.length_b   1.000
_cell.length_c   1.000
_cell.angle_alpha   90.00
_cell.angle_beta   90.00
_cell.angle_gamma   90.00
#
_symmetry.space_group_name_H-M   'P 1'
#
loop_
_entity.id
_entity.type
_entity.pdbx_description
1 polymer ?
#
loop_
_entity_poly.entity_id
_entity_poly.type
_entity_poly.pdbx_seq_one_letter_code
_entity_poly.pdbx_strand_id
1 'polypeptide(L)'
;MKKGMMWALFAVFLLTLTACSNNQETKIEPKVTVKEMAEQLLKQVEQPAFMELEEVQVKESYYMDPNLLEEYIIQMPLMNVKSNELSILKLKDKKDLETVKSALEKRAADAIRNFENYLPDQYENAKNYKIVSNGNYVLFVISEESEELIKYFNAFFSNK
;
A
#
# COMPACT_ATOMS: atom_id res chain seq x y z
N MET A 1 65.41 -14.54 -13.79
CA MET A 1 64.31 -15.17 -13.04
C MET A 1 63.47 -14.24 -12.16
N LYS A 2 63.43 -12.92 -12.41
CA LYS A 2 62.66 -11.96 -11.61
C LYS A 2 61.44 -11.32 -12.31
N LYS A 3 61.24 -11.58 -13.60
CA LYS A 3 60.13 -11.01 -14.38
C LYS A 3 58.84 -11.87 -14.41
N GLY A 4 58.94 -13.17 -14.11
CA GLY A 4 57.76 -14.08 -14.10
C GLY A 4 56.94 -14.00 -12.82
N MET A 5 57.53 -13.60 -11.69
CA MET A 5 56.86 -13.58 -10.37
C MET A 5 55.99 -12.33 -10.19
N MET A 6 56.25 -11.27 -10.97
CA MET A 6 55.45 -10.03 -10.91
C MET A 6 54.13 -10.12 -11.69
N TRP A 7 54.06 -11.00 -12.67
CA TRP A 7 52.82 -11.25 -13.44
C TRP A 7 51.84 -12.18 -12.72
N ALA A 8 52.34 -13.08 -11.86
CA ALA A 8 51.49 -13.98 -11.06
C ALA A 8 50.75 -13.23 -9.92
N LEU A 9 51.35 -12.16 -9.37
CA LEU A 9 50.70 -11.33 -8.35
C LEU A 9 49.62 -10.40 -8.89
N PHE A 10 49.68 -10.04 -10.20
CA PHE A 10 48.65 -9.19 -10.81
C PHE A 10 47.39 -9.97 -11.23
N ALA A 11 47.54 -11.28 -11.50
CA ALA A 11 46.42 -12.15 -11.87
C ALA A 11 45.53 -12.54 -10.68
N VAL A 12 46.05 -12.49 -9.45
CA VAL A 12 45.27 -12.83 -8.21
C VAL A 12 44.43 -11.66 -7.72
N PHE A 13 44.74 -10.41 -8.10
CA PHE A 13 44.00 -9.22 -7.67
C PHE A 13 42.72 -8.93 -8.49
N LEU A 14 42.51 -9.63 -9.60
CA LEU A 14 41.32 -9.43 -10.48
C LEU A 14 40.14 -10.33 -10.19
N LEU A 15 40.21 -11.20 -9.16
CA LEU A 15 39.18 -12.16 -8.85
C LEU A 15 38.29 -11.81 -7.61
N THR A 16 38.42 -10.59 -7.07
CA THR A 16 37.69 -10.22 -5.83
C THR A 16 36.60 -9.15 -5.98
N LEU A 17 36.15 -8.85 -7.22
CA LEU A 17 35.14 -7.80 -7.45
C LEU A 17 33.79 -8.31 -7.98
N THR A 18 33.39 -9.53 -7.66
CA THR A 18 32.01 -9.97 -7.93
C THR A 18 31.29 -10.35 -6.64
N ALA A 19 31.36 -9.50 -5.62
CA ALA A 19 30.35 -9.48 -4.57
C ALA A 19 29.26 -8.49 -5.04
N CYS A 20 28.45 -8.88 -6.02
CA CYS A 20 27.11 -8.31 -6.17
C CYS A 20 26.35 -8.73 -4.93
N SER A 21 26.33 -7.83 -3.94
CA SER A 21 25.37 -7.88 -2.85
C SER A 21 23.96 -7.75 -3.46
N ASN A 22 23.41 -8.88 -3.83
CA ASN A 22 21.99 -8.98 -4.13
C ASN A 22 21.28 -8.92 -2.77
N ASN A 23 21.13 -7.72 -2.22
CA ASN A 23 20.19 -7.47 -1.14
C ASN A 23 18.78 -7.70 -1.69
N GLN A 24 18.43 -8.96 -1.89
CA GLN A 24 17.03 -9.36 -1.87
C GLN A 24 16.58 -9.19 -0.41
N GLU A 25 16.06 -8.03 -0.08
CA GLU A 25 15.17 -7.92 1.06
C GLU A 25 14.15 -9.04 0.90
N THR A 26 14.21 -10.03 1.78
CA THR A 26 13.22 -11.10 1.85
C THR A 26 11.91 -10.44 2.21
N LYS A 27 11.10 -10.11 1.18
CA LYS A 27 9.78 -9.53 1.39
C LYS A 27 8.95 -10.56 2.12
N ILE A 28 8.54 -10.20 3.32
CA ILE A 28 7.66 -11.03 4.12
C ILE A 28 6.28 -10.94 3.48
N GLU A 29 5.81 -12.06 2.96
CA GLU A 29 4.43 -12.18 2.50
C GLU A 29 3.54 -12.42 3.72
N PRO A 30 2.54 -11.56 3.96
CA PRO A 30 1.60 -11.76 5.06
C PRO A 30 0.86 -13.09 4.91
N LYS A 31 0.64 -13.78 6.04
CA LYS A 31 -0.06 -15.08 6.09
C LYS A 31 -1.58 -14.96 6.21
N VAL A 32 -2.09 -13.75 6.14
CA VAL A 32 -3.51 -13.39 6.29
C VAL A 32 -4.03 -12.75 5.01
N THR A 33 -5.29 -12.91 4.71
CA THR A 33 -5.98 -12.27 3.58
C THR A 33 -6.11 -10.76 3.80
N VAL A 34 -6.35 -9.98 2.73
CA VAL A 34 -6.60 -8.53 2.87
C VAL A 34 -7.83 -8.24 3.72
N LYS A 35 -8.82 -9.13 3.70
CA LYS A 35 -10.02 -9.02 4.55
C LYS A 35 -9.68 -9.18 6.02
N GLU A 36 -8.90 -10.21 6.36
CA GLU A 36 -8.42 -10.42 7.73
C GLU A 36 -7.53 -9.27 8.22
N MET A 37 -6.72 -8.67 7.33
CA MET A 37 -5.95 -7.46 7.65
C MET A 37 -6.88 -6.32 8.04
N ALA A 38 -7.89 -6.02 7.21
CA ALA A 38 -8.84 -4.94 7.49
C ALA A 38 -9.58 -5.18 8.82
N GLU A 39 -10.07 -6.40 9.06
CA GLU A 39 -10.73 -6.77 10.32
C GLU A 39 -9.81 -6.57 11.53
N GLN A 40 -8.51 -6.89 11.40
CA GLN A 40 -7.54 -6.68 12.47
C GLN A 40 -7.25 -5.20 12.71
N LEU A 41 -7.14 -4.38 11.66
CA LEU A 41 -6.98 -2.94 11.77
C LEU A 41 -8.18 -2.32 12.51
N LEU A 42 -9.39 -2.66 12.09
CA LEU A 42 -10.64 -2.12 12.66
C LEU A 42 -10.91 -2.58 14.11
N LYS A 43 -10.28 -3.66 14.56
CA LYS A 43 -10.30 -4.05 15.98
C LYS A 43 -9.35 -3.20 16.85
N GLN A 44 -8.31 -2.61 16.25
CA GLN A 44 -7.31 -1.82 16.97
C GLN A 44 -7.62 -0.32 16.96
N VAL A 45 -8.28 0.15 15.90
CA VAL A 45 -8.53 1.58 15.66
C VAL A 45 -10.01 1.78 15.37
N GLU A 46 -10.68 2.53 16.25
CA GLU A 46 -12.10 2.81 16.10
C GLU A 46 -12.35 3.63 14.81
N GLN A 47 -13.32 3.18 14.04
CA GLN A 47 -13.74 3.83 12.79
C GLN A 47 -15.27 3.88 12.75
N PRO A 48 -15.85 4.77 11.93
CA PRO A 48 -17.31 4.74 11.69
C PRO A 48 -17.71 3.41 11.04
N ALA A 49 -18.99 3.08 11.09
CA ALA A 49 -19.51 1.90 10.42
C ALA A 49 -19.29 1.99 8.90
N PHE A 50 -18.71 0.95 8.35
CA PHE A 50 -18.40 0.82 6.93
C PHE A 50 -19.38 -0.12 6.21
N MET A 51 -19.48 0.08 4.91
CA MET A 51 -19.98 -0.89 3.93
C MET A 51 -18.84 -1.32 3.01
N GLU A 52 -18.80 -2.60 2.67
CA GLU A 52 -17.86 -3.15 1.68
C GLU A 52 -18.42 -2.92 0.28
N LEU A 53 -17.56 -2.49 -0.66
CA LEU A 53 -17.95 -2.27 -2.04
C LEU A 53 -17.89 -3.56 -2.86
N GLU A 54 -18.90 -3.72 -3.72
CA GLU A 54 -18.92 -4.78 -4.73
C GLU A 54 -18.12 -4.38 -5.98
N GLU A 55 -17.77 -5.37 -6.83
CA GLU A 55 -16.91 -5.18 -8.01
C GLU A 55 -17.36 -4.05 -8.95
N VAL A 56 -18.66 -3.90 -9.18
CA VAL A 56 -19.21 -2.83 -10.04
C VAL A 56 -18.89 -1.46 -9.45
N GLN A 57 -19.05 -1.30 -8.15
CA GLN A 57 -18.79 -0.05 -7.44
C GLN A 57 -17.28 0.28 -7.41
N VAL A 58 -16.40 -0.73 -7.41
CA VAL A 58 -14.94 -0.52 -7.50
C VAL A 58 -14.58 0.15 -8.81
N LYS A 59 -15.15 -0.28 -9.94
CA LYS A 59 -14.93 0.37 -11.24
C LYS A 59 -15.44 1.80 -11.28
N GLU A 60 -16.64 2.02 -10.79
CA GLU A 60 -17.33 3.31 -10.89
C GLU A 60 -16.78 4.36 -9.90
N SER A 61 -16.56 3.95 -8.65
CA SER A 61 -16.20 4.88 -7.56
C SER A 61 -14.71 4.98 -7.31
N TYR A 62 -13.93 3.93 -7.66
CA TYR A 62 -12.48 3.91 -7.46
C TYR A 62 -11.68 3.98 -8.76
N TYR A 63 -12.38 4.08 -9.93
CA TYR A 63 -11.73 4.22 -11.24
C TYR A 63 -10.71 3.12 -11.55
N MET A 64 -10.88 1.96 -10.94
CA MET A 64 -9.91 0.87 -10.97
C MET A 64 -10.49 -0.36 -11.65
N ASP A 65 -9.69 -1.01 -12.50
CA ASP A 65 -10.04 -2.32 -13.03
C ASP A 65 -9.74 -3.39 -11.95
N PRO A 66 -10.76 -4.08 -11.40
CA PRO A 66 -10.56 -5.14 -10.42
C PRO A 66 -9.68 -6.28 -10.91
N ASN A 67 -9.54 -6.46 -12.23
CA ASN A 67 -8.66 -7.48 -12.81
C ASN A 67 -7.17 -7.25 -12.52
N LEU A 68 -6.75 -6.05 -12.11
CA LEU A 68 -5.39 -5.75 -11.66
C LEU A 68 -5.11 -6.31 -10.26
N LEU A 69 -6.17 -6.66 -9.51
CA LEU A 69 -6.10 -7.07 -8.11
C LEU A 69 -6.19 -8.59 -7.97
N GLU A 70 -5.36 -9.17 -7.12
CA GLU A 70 -5.44 -10.56 -6.68
C GLU A 70 -6.47 -10.71 -5.56
N GLU A 71 -6.41 -9.82 -4.58
CA GLU A 71 -7.37 -9.67 -3.49
C GLU A 71 -7.61 -8.19 -3.22
N TYR A 72 -8.78 -7.85 -2.75
CA TYR A 72 -9.05 -6.49 -2.27
C TYR A 72 -10.18 -6.48 -1.25
N ILE A 73 -10.16 -5.46 -0.40
CA ILE A 73 -11.29 -5.01 0.40
C ILE A 73 -11.33 -3.49 0.31
N ILE A 74 -12.49 -2.95 0.01
CA ILE A 74 -12.73 -1.51 -0.09
C ILE A 74 -13.95 -1.20 0.76
N GLN A 75 -13.74 -0.37 1.77
CA GLN A 75 -14.74 -0.01 2.75
C GLN A 75 -14.97 1.49 2.75
N MET A 76 -16.22 1.87 2.55
CA MET A 76 -16.70 3.25 2.59
C MET A 76 -17.65 3.45 3.78
N PRO A 77 -17.79 4.68 4.30
CA PRO A 77 -18.70 4.93 5.41
C PRO A 77 -20.16 4.69 4.99
N LEU A 78 -20.93 4.08 5.88
CA LEU A 78 -22.38 3.93 5.70
C LEU A 78 -23.11 5.27 5.66
N MET A 79 -22.53 6.30 6.27
CA MET A 79 -23.13 7.64 6.37
C MET A 79 -22.38 8.62 5.49
N ASN A 80 -23.09 9.30 4.60
CA ASN A 80 -22.55 10.31 3.68
C ASN A 80 -22.05 11.61 4.39
N VAL A 81 -22.12 11.68 5.69
CA VAL A 81 -21.58 12.76 6.54
C VAL A 81 -20.18 12.40 7.11
N LYS A 82 -19.61 11.27 6.68
CA LYS A 82 -18.27 10.83 7.04
C LYS A 82 -17.42 10.67 5.79
N SER A 83 -16.17 11.10 5.84
CA SER A 83 -15.20 10.96 4.75
C SER A 83 -14.28 9.75 4.91
N ASN A 84 -14.37 9.04 6.05
CA ASN A 84 -13.49 7.91 6.36
C ASN A 84 -13.59 6.80 5.30
N GLU A 85 -12.46 6.31 4.82
CA GLU A 85 -12.36 5.18 3.89
C GLU A 85 -11.18 4.29 4.28
N LEU A 86 -11.33 2.98 4.09
CA LEU A 86 -10.27 2.01 4.28
C LEU A 86 -10.26 1.04 3.09
N SER A 87 -9.14 0.95 2.39
CA SER A 87 -8.96 -0.03 1.32
C SER A 87 -7.62 -0.73 1.46
N ILE A 88 -7.62 -2.05 1.39
CA ILE A 88 -6.41 -2.87 1.29
C ILE A 88 -6.50 -3.65 0.00
N LEU A 89 -5.50 -3.46 -0.86
CA LEU A 89 -5.44 -4.02 -2.20
C LEU A 89 -4.19 -4.88 -2.33
N LYS A 90 -4.30 -6.09 -2.87
CA LYS A 90 -3.18 -6.93 -3.28
C LYS A 90 -3.13 -6.97 -4.79
N LEU A 91 -2.05 -6.44 -5.38
CA LEU A 91 -1.84 -6.40 -6.82
C LEU A 91 -1.43 -7.77 -7.35
N LYS A 92 -1.93 -8.16 -8.52
CA LYS A 92 -1.42 -9.33 -9.27
C LYS A 92 0.02 -9.11 -9.75
N ASP A 93 0.32 -7.90 -10.20
CA ASP A 93 1.64 -7.53 -10.69
C ASP A 93 2.05 -6.16 -10.11
N LYS A 94 3.26 -6.09 -9.57
CA LYS A 94 3.81 -4.85 -9.00
C LYS A 94 3.95 -3.72 -10.03
N LYS A 95 4.05 -4.04 -11.33
CA LYS A 95 4.11 -3.02 -12.38
C LYS A 95 2.88 -2.12 -12.43
N ASP A 96 1.72 -2.62 -11.93
CA ASP A 96 0.45 -1.90 -11.93
C ASP A 96 0.30 -0.92 -10.75
N LEU A 97 1.33 -0.84 -9.87
CA LEU A 97 1.29 -0.04 -8.64
C LEU A 97 0.98 1.44 -8.92
N GLU A 98 1.63 2.05 -9.91
CA GLU A 98 1.43 3.46 -10.22
C GLU A 98 0.03 3.71 -10.83
N THR A 99 -0.49 2.77 -11.63
CA THR A 99 -1.87 2.83 -12.15
C THR A 99 -2.88 2.81 -11.00
N VAL A 100 -2.69 1.90 -10.04
CA VAL A 100 -3.56 1.77 -8.87
C VAL A 100 -3.47 3.01 -7.97
N LYS A 101 -2.27 3.52 -7.70
CA LYS A 101 -2.10 4.77 -6.94
C LYS A 101 -2.82 5.95 -7.59
N SER A 102 -2.68 6.12 -8.90
CA SER A 102 -3.37 7.19 -9.63
C SER A 102 -4.89 7.10 -9.53
N ALA A 103 -5.44 5.88 -9.54
CA ALA A 103 -6.87 5.66 -9.33
C ALA A 103 -7.30 6.05 -7.89
N LEU A 104 -6.49 5.69 -6.88
CA LEU A 104 -6.74 6.06 -5.48
C LEU A 104 -6.63 7.57 -5.25
N GLU A 105 -5.67 8.26 -5.88
CA GLU A 105 -5.55 9.72 -5.83
C GLU A 105 -6.78 10.40 -6.44
N LYS A 106 -7.31 9.85 -7.54
CA LYS A 106 -8.56 10.33 -8.13
C LYS A 106 -9.74 10.13 -7.18
N ARG A 107 -9.81 8.97 -6.51
CA ARG A 107 -10.81 8.72 -5.47
C ARG A 107 -10.70 9.72 -4.33
N ALA A 108 -9.49 9.98 -3.84
CA ALA A 108 -9.24 10.98 -2.80
C ALA A 108 -9.71 12.38 -3.22
N ALA A 109 -9.45 12.78 -4.47
CA ALA A 109 -9.92 14.06 -5.02
C ALA A 109 -11.46 14.15 -5.04
N ASP A 110 -12.16 13.05 -5.30
CA ASP A 110 -13.62 13.01 -5.23
C ASP A 110 -14.11 13.15 -3.79
N ALA A 111 -13.48 12.45 -2.83
CA ALA A 111 -13.81 12.59 -1.41
C ALA A 111 -13.61 14.04 -0.93
N ILE A 112 -12.48 14.65 -1.26
CA ILE A 112 -12.19 16.06 -0.94
C ILE A 112 -13.29 16.97 -1.50
N ARG A 113 -13.62 16.85 -2.79
CA ARG A 113 -14.63 17.68 -3.46
C ARG A 113 -16.02 17.53 -2.83
N ASN A 114 -16.39 16.34 -2.38
CA ASN A 114 -17.69 16.08 -1.76
C ASN A 114 -17.89 16.83 -0.44
N PHE A 115 -16.81 17.13 0.29
CA PHE A 115 -16.87 17.82 1.58
C PHE A 115 -16.43 19.27 1.55
N GLU A 116 -15.85 19.76 0.43
CA GLU A 116 -15.24 21.10 0.31
C GLU A 116 -16.12 22.24 0.81
N ASN A 117 -17.43 22.19 0.57
CA ASN A 117 -18.39 23.25 0.94
C ASN A 117 -19.46 22.77 1.94
N TYR A 118 -19.24 21.64 2.61
CA TYR A 118 -20.29 21.03 3.42
C TYR A 118 -19.87 20.78 4.88
N LEU A 119 -18.85 19.98 5.14
CA LEU A 119 -18.39 19.61 6.48
C LEU A 119 -16.88 19.88 6.59
N PRO A 120 -16.47 21.01 7.19
CA PRO A 120 -15.06 21.41 7.22
C PRO A 120 -14.12 20.39 7.89
N ASP A 121 -14.56 19.71 8.94
CA ASP A 121 -13.83 18.65 9.62
C ASP A 121 -13.61 17.43 8.71
N GLN A 122 -14.63 17.03 7.95
CA GLN A 122 -14.56 15.93 7.01
C GLN A 122 -13.76 16.30 5.75
N TYR A 123 -13.81 17.56 5.33
CA TYR A 123 -12.94 18.09 4.27
C TYR A 123 -11.47 17.98 4.67
N GLU A 124 -11.11 18.44 5.86
CA GLU A 124 -9.73 18.34 6.35
C GLU A 124 -9.31 16.88 6.52
N ASN A 125 -10.18 15.98 7.00
CA ASN A 125 -9.91 14.56 7.07
C ASN A 125 -9.63 13.98 5.68
N ALA A 126 -10.48 14.28 4.67
CA ALA A 126 -10.29 13.80 3.30
C ALA A 126 -8.97 14.30 2.67
N LYS A 127 -8.57 15.54 2.91
CA LYS A 127 -7.29 16.12 2.44
C LYS A 127 -6.07 15.39 3.01
N ASN A 128 -6.21 14.82 4.19
CA ASN A 128 -5.13 14.10 4.88
C ASN A 128 -5.07 12.60 4.52
N TYR A 129 -5.70 12.19 3.40
CA TYR A 129 -5.63 10.80 2.95
C TYR A 129 -4.19 10.29 2.86
N LYS A 130 -4.03 8.98 2.99
CA LYS A 130 -2.74 8.31 2.85
C LYS A 130 -2.83 7.16 1.87
N ILE A 131 -1.79 6.99 1.07
CA ILE A 131 -1.56 5.82 0.23
C ILE A 131 -0.19 5.26 0.59
N VAL A 132 -0.16 4.04 1.11
CA VAL A 132 1.07 3.36 1.53
C VAL A 132 1.17 2.02 0.82
N SER A 133 2.36 1.65 0.35
CA SER A 133 2.56 0.36 -0.31
C SER A 133 3.66 -0.45 0.37
N ASN A 134 3.45 -1.78 0.45
CA ASN A 134 4.45 -2.73 0.91
C ASN A 134 4.41 -3.98 0.01
N GLY A 135 5.47 -4.18 -0.78
CA GLY A 135 5.44 -5.23 -1.81
C GLY A 135 4.37 -4.99 -2.87
N ASN A 136 3.45 -5.95 -2.98
CA ASN A 136 2.29 -5.89 -3.86
C ASN A 136 1.02 -5.39 -3.14
N TYR A 137 1.14 -5.02 -1.87
CA TYR A 137 0.00 -4.54 -1.09
C TYR A 137 -0.04 -3.02 -1.07
N VAL A 138 -1.24 -2.47 -1.16
CA VAL A 138 -1.50 -1.04 -1.07
C VAL A 138 -2.59 -0.81 -0.03
N LEU A 139 -2.31 0.07 0.92
CA LEU A 139 -3.29 0.63 1.83
C LEU A 139 -3.68 2.02 1.33
N PHE A 140 -4.98 2.28 1.18
CA PHE A 140 -5.53 3.62 1.06
C PHE A 140 -6.42 3.88 2.27
N VAL A 141 -6.25 5.03 2.89
CA VAL A 141 -7.02 5.40 4.08
C VAL A 141 -7.31 6.90 4.12
N ILE A 142 -8.55 7.20 4.48
CA ILE A 142 -9.00 8.51 4.94
C ILE A 142 -9.48 8.31 6.37
N SER A 143 -8.77 8.85 7.34
CA SER A 143 -9.08 8.73 8.76
C SER A 143 -8.26 9.71 9.58
N GLU A 144 -8.85 10.23 10.64
CA GLU A 144 -8.15 11.00 11.67
C GLU A 144 -7.04 10.17 12.32
N GLU A 145 -7.22 8.84 12.39
CA GLU A 145 -6.27 7.87 12.97
C GLU A 145 -5.41 7.16 11.89
N SER A 146 -5.19 7.82 10.74
CA SER A 146 -4.49 7.22 9.61
C SER A 146 -3.08 6.70 9.95
N GLU A 147 -2.34 7.38 10.81
CA GLU A 147 -0.98 6.99 11.21
C GLU A 147 -0.98 5.69 12.02
N GLU A 148 -1.98 5.47 12.90
CA GLU A 148 -2.13 4.20 13.61
C GLU A 148 -2.50 3.06 12.68
N LEU A 149 -3.45 3.28 11.76
CA LEU A 149 -3.81 2.30 10.75
C LEU A 149 -2.61 1.89 9.89
N ILE A 150 -1.77 2.85 9.46
CA ILE A 150 -0.54 2.60 8.72
C ILE A 150 0.46 1.78 9.57
N LYS A 151 0.62 2.10 10.84
CA LYS A 151 1.49 1.36 11.75
C LYS A 151 1.08 -0.11 11.86
N TYR A 152 -0.21 -0.39 12.05
CA TYR A 152 -0.73 -1.75 12.12
C TYR A 152 -0.65 -2.47 10.76
N PHE A 153 -0.91 -1.77 9.66
CA PHE A 153 -0.72 -2.32 8.32
C PHE A 153 0.74 -2.76 8.09
N ASN A 154 1.71 -1.91 8.41
CA ASN A 154 3.12 -2.22 8.24
C ASN A 154 3.58 -3.39 9.13
N ALA A 155 2.93 -3.62 10.27
CA ALA A 155 3.26 -4.73 11.16
C ALA A 155 3.03 -6.11 10.53
N PHE A 156 2.13 -6.24 9.53
CA PHE A 156 1.94 -7.50 8.80
C PHE A 156 3.17 -7.92 7.98
N PHE A 157 4.05 -6.99 7.66
CA PHE A 157 5.24 -7.20 6.82
C PHE A 157 6.54 -7.20 7.64
N SER A 158 6.44 -7.17 8.97
CA SER A 158 7.59 -7.18 9.88
C SER A 158 7.84 -8.59 10.43
N ASN A 159 9.10 -8.98 10.56
CA ASN A 159 9.45 -10.17 11.33
C ASN A 159 9.10 -9.91 12.81
N LYS A 160 8.23 -10.75 13.37
CA LYS A 160 8.05 -10.83 14.82
C LYS A 160 9.18 -11.63 15.42
#